data_28a488c82269c4a7e752ee7bda75f82d
#
_entry.id   28a488c82269c4a7e752ee7bda75f82d
#
_cell.length_a   1.000
_cell.length_b   1.000
_cell.length_c   1.000
_cell.angle_alpha   90.00
_cell.angle_beta   90.00
_cell.angle_gamma   90.00
#
_symmetry.space_group_name_H-M   'P 1'
#
loop_
_entity.id
_entity.type
_entity.pdbx_description
1 polymer ?
#
loop_
_entity_poly.entity_id
_entity_poly.type
_entity_poly.pdbx_seq_one_letter_code
_entity_poly.pdbx_strand_id
1 'polypeptide(L)'
;MSEYVVDTSVVIKWVVGEPETALALALRQHRLSAPDLLVAECANILWKKVRRNELTGDQAVFAARLLDRADIELVPARGLMEAATSLAVALDHPAYDCLYLSLSERSGRPLVTADTRLLKKLGTTPAGIYSGRVIDLRAM
;
A
#
# COMPACT_ATOMS: atom_id res chain seq x y z
N MET A 1 9.97 -8.62 -16.03
CA MET A 1 8.84 -8.04 -15.30
C MET A 1 8.77 -8.67 -13.93
N SER A 2 8.84 -7.84 -12.90
CA SER A 2 8.75 -8.30 -11.53
C SER A 2 7.30 -8.26 -11.02
N GLU A 3 7.10 -8.78 -9.82
CA GLU A 3 5.79 -8.79 -9.16
C GLU A 3 5.96 -8.20 -7.76
N TYR A 4 5.08 -7.27 -7.41
CA TYR A 4 5.12 -6.58 -6.13
C TYR A 4 3.74 -6.48 -5.51
N VAL A 5 3.70 -6.43 -4.19
CA VAL A 5 2.55 -5.92 -3.45
C VAL A 5 2.80 -4.43 -3.25
N VAL A 6 1.78 -3.60 -3.46
CA VAL A 6 1.87 -2.16 -3.25
C VAL A 6 0.81 -1.73 -2.25
N ASP A 7 1.13 -0.72 -1.44
CA ASP A 7 0.17 -0.16 -0.51
C ASP A 7 -0.37 1.19 -1.00
N THR A 8 -1.25 1.78 -0.22
CA THR A 8 -1.91 3.02 -0.55
C THR A 8 -0.93 4.19 -0.68
N SER A 9 0.16 4.18 0.09
CA SER A 9 1.17 5.24 0.04
C SER A 9 1.85 5.34 -1.32
N VAL A 10 1.93 4.24 -2.06
CA VAL A 10 2.47 4.19 -3.42
C VAL A 10 1.40 4.54 -4.44
N VAL A 11 0.26 3.88 -4.36
CA VAL A 11 -0.83 3.97 -5.35
C VAL A 11 -1.40 5.39 -5.45
N ILE A 12 -1.54 6.08 -4.33
CA ILE A 12 -2.06 7.45 -4.32
C ILE A 12 -1.18 8.42 -5.13
N LYS A 13 0.11 8.15 -5.22
CA LYS A 13 1.06 8.98 -5.97
C LYS A 13 0.84 8.92 -7.48
N TRP A 14 0.09 7.95 -7.96
CA TRP A 14 -0.26 7.84 -9.38
C TRP A 14 -1.23 8.93 -9.84
N VAL A 15 -2.04 9.44 -8.93
CA VAL A 15 -3.11 10.40 -9.25
C VAL A 15 -2.98 11.73 -8.53
N VAL A 16 -2.08 11.82 -7.55
CA VAL A 16 -1.80 13.04 -6.82
C VAL A 16 -0.30 13.31 -6.90
N GLY A 17 0.06 14.51 -7.35
CA GLY A 17 1.47 14.91 -7.43
C GLY A 17 2.08 15.01 -6.03
N GLU A 18 2.99 14.11 -5.73
CA GLU A 18 3.70 14.02 -4.47
C GLU A 18 5.17 13.71 -4.75
N PRO A 19 6.06 13.85 -3.74
CA PRO A 19 7.42 13.36 -3.90
C PRO A 19 7.41 11.88 -4.33
N GLU A 20 8.36 11.49 -5.15
CA GLU A 20 8.54 10.14 -5.68
C GLU A 20 7.42 9.67 -6.63
N THR A 21 6.56 10.55 -7.13
CA THR A 21 5.52 10.18 -8.10
C THR A 21 6.10 9.46 -9.32
N ALA A 22 7.25 9.91 -9.83
CA ALA A 22 7.89 9.26 -10.98
C ALA A 22 8.28 7.81 -10.66
N LEU A 23 8.80 7.54 -9.47
CA LEU A 23 9.15 6.18 -9.03
C LEU A 23 7.90 5.31 -8.89
N ALA A 24 6.84 5.87 -8.32
CA ALA A 24 5.56 5.16 -8.16
C ALA A 24 4.96 4.81 -9.52
N LEU A 25 5.00 5.73 -10.49
CA LEU A 25 4.50 5.48 -11.84
C LEU A 25 5.31 4.40 -12.56
N ALA A 26 6.62 4.35 -12.35
CA ALA A 26 7.47 3.35 -12.96
C ALA A 26 7.10 1.93 -12.52
N LEU A 27 6.55 1.75 -11.32
CA LEU A 27 6.09 0.45 -10.84
C LEU A 27 4.96 -0.13 -11.67
N ARG A 28 4.20 0.70 -12.38
CA ARG A 28 3.07 0.25 -13.20
C ARG A 28 3.49 -0.63 -14.38
N GLN A 29 4.78 -0.72 -14.67
CA GLN A 29 5.33 -1.64 -15.66
C GLN A 29 5.38 -3.09 -15.15
N HIS A 30 5.19 -3.30 -13.86
CA HIS A 30 5.27 -4.60 -13.22
C HIS A 30 3.88 -5.13 -12.87
N ARG A 31 3.81 -6.39 -12.47
CA ARG A 31 2.58 -6.98 -11.95
C ARG A 31 2.41 -6.55 -10.50
N LEU A 32 1.28 -5.93 -10.21
CA LEU A 32 1.01 -5.36 -8.89
C LEU A 32 -0.21 -6.03 -8.28
N SER A 33 -0.15 -6.25 -6.98
CA SER A 33 -1.26 -6.77 -6.19
C SER A 33 -1.38 -6.01 -4.87
N ALA A 34 -2.57 -6.06 -4.30
CA ALA A 34 -2.86 -5.44 -3.02
C ALA A 34 -4.09 -6.13 -2.40
N PRO A 35 -4.25 -6.07 -1.07
CA PRO A 35 -5.53 -6.43 -0.47
C PRO A 35 -6.62 -5.48 -0.97
N ASP A 36 -7.86 -5.96 -1.06
CA ASP A 36 -8.97 -5.12 -1.53
C ASP A 36 -9.31 -3.95 -0.59
N LEU A 37 -8.80 -3.95 0.62
CA LEU A 37 -8.79 -2.80 1.53
C LEU A 37 -8.23 -1.54 0.85
N LEU A 38 -7.34 -1.69 -0.13
CA LEU A 38 -6.75 -0.59 -0.88
C LEU A 38 -7.80 0.37 -1.41
N VAL A 39 -8.92 -0.16 -1.90
CA VAL A 39 -10.01 0.66 -2.47
C VAL A 39 -10.57 1.63 -1.43
N ALA A 40 -10.89 1.13 -0.25
CA ALA A 40 -11.43 1.95 0.83
C ALA A 40 -10.41 2.97 1.34
N GLU A 41 -9.16 2.56 1.46
CA GLU A 41 -8.09 3.45 1.93
C GLU A 41 -7.82 4.57 0.95
N CYS A 42 -7.77 4.29 -0.34
CA CYS A 42 -7.60 5.31 -1.37
C CYS A 42 -8.75 6.33 -1.35
N ALA A 43 -9.98 5.85 -1.27
CA ALA A 43 -11.15 6.73 -1.20
C ALA A 43 -11.07 7.67 0.02
N ASN A 44 -10.67 7.13 1.16
CA ASN A 44 -10.54 7.91 2.39
C ASN A 44 -9.42 8.96 2.31
N ILE A 45 -8.29 8.61 1.69
CA ILE A 45 -7.18 9.56 1.50
C ILE A 45 -7.60 10.71 0.59
N LEU A 46 -8.31 10.42 -0.50
CA LEU A 46 -8.80 11.45 -1.42
C LEU A 46 -9.76 12.40 -0.69
N TRP A 47 -10.65 11.88 0.14
CA TRP A 47 -11.53 12.69 0.97
C TRP A 47 -10.73 13.61 1.91
N LYS A 48 -9.73 13.08 2.59
CA LYS A 48 -8.87 13.87 3.49
C LYS A 48 -8.16 15.00 2.74
N LYS A 49 -7.73 14.76 1.51
CA LYS A 49 -7.07 15.79 0.69
C LYS A 49 -8.03 16.93 0.36
N VAL A 50 -9.30 16.64 0.14
CA VAL A 50 -10.32 17.67 -0.04
C VAL A 50 -10.50 18.47 1.26
N ARG A 51 -10.61 17.79 2.40
CA ARG A 51 -10.72 18.45 3.70
C ARG A 51 -9.56 19.38 4.01
N ARG A 52 -8.36 19.05 3.55
CA ARG A 52 -7.15 19.86 3.76
C ARG A 52 -6.94 20.90 2.67
N ASN A 53 -7.91 21.07 1.78
CA ASN A 53 -7.83 21.99 0.64
C ASN A 53 -6.68 21.71 -0.32
N GLU A 54 -6.23 20.46 -0.39
CA GLU A 54 -5.19 20.01 -1.33
C GLU A 54 -5.78 19.65 -2.69
N LEU A 55 -7.05 19.23 -2.71
CA LEU A 55 -7.81 18.89 -3.92
C LEU A 55 -9.21 19.51 -3.82
N THR A 56 -9.79 19.79 -5.00
CA THR A 56 -11.23 20.06 -5.08
C THR A 56 -11.99 18.75 -5.05
N GLY A 57 -13.31 18.80 -4.76
CA GLY A 57 -14.16 17.62 -4.81
C GLY A 57 -14.13 16.94 -6.18
N ASP A 58 -14.20 17.74 -7.25
CA ASP A 58 -14.17 17.20 -8.62
C ASP A 58 -12.83 16.51 -8.93
N GLN A 59 -11.73 17.09 -8.50
CA GLN A 59 -10.40 16.48 -8.67
C GLN A 59 -10.30 15.15 -7.94
N ALA A 60 -10.81 15.07 -6.72
CA ALA A 60 -10.80 13.84 -5.93
C ALA A 60 -11.62 12.73 -6.60
N VAL A 61 -12.82 13.06 -7.10
CA VAL A 61 -13.67 12.09 -7.79
C VAL A 61 -13.01 11.62 -9.10
N PHE A 62 -12.40 12.51 -9.84
CA PHE A 62 -11.67 12.15 -11.06
C PHE A 62 -10.50 11.21 -10.73
N ALA A 63 -9.73 11.53 -9.70
CA ALA A 63 -8.64 10.65 -9.24
C ALA A 63 -9.15 9.27 -8.84
N ALA A 64 -10.28 9.20 -8.15
CA ALA A 64 -10.90 7.93 -7.78
C ALA A 64 -11.29 7.10 -9.01
N ARG A 65 -11.81 7.72 -10.07
CA ARG A 65 -12.12 7.03 -11.32
C ARG A 65 -10.87 6.42 -11.96
N LEU A 66 -9.76 7.15 -11.94
CA LEU A 66 -8.50 6.65 -12.48
C LEU A 66 -8.00 5.45 -11.69
N LEU A 67 -8.04 5.54 -10.36
CA LEU A 67 -7.62 4.44 -9.48
C LEU A 67 -8.51 3.22 -9.61
N ASP A 68 -9.80 3.41 -9.81
CA ASP A 68 -10.76 2.31 -9.96
C ASP A 68 -10.48 1.48 -11.21
N ARG A 69 -9.78 2.04 -12.19
CA ARG A 69 -9.39 1.38 -13.43
C ARG A 69 -7.94 0.94 -13.46
N ALA A 70 -7.20 1.16 -12.38
CA ALA A 70 -5.79 0.81 -12.33
C ALA A 70 -5.60 -0.70 -12.40
N ASP A 71 -4.54 -1.13 -13.09
CA ASP A 71 -4.24 -2.55 -13.26
C ASP A 71 -3.51 -3.08 -12.02
N ILE A 72 -4.29 -3.39 -10.99
CA ILE A 72 -3.84 -3.99 -9.75
C ILE A 72 -4.71 -5.21 -9.47
N GLU A 73 -4.09 -6.35 -9.21
CA GLU A 73 -4.82 -7.52 -8.74
C GLU A 73 -5.25 -7.29 -7.29
N LEU A 74 -6.55 -7.19 -7.04
CA LEU A 74 -7.08 -7.03 -5.69
C LEU A 74 -7.39 -8.40 -5.09
N VAL A 75 -6.76 -8.69 -3.96
CA VAL A 75 -6.91 -9.95 -3.24
C VAL A 75 -7.88 -9.74 -2.07
N PRO A 76 -8.88 -10.61 -1.88
CA PRO A 76 -9.81 -10.46 -0.77
C PRO A 76 -9.10 -10.41 0.58
N ALA A 77 -9.39 -9.37 1.37
CA ALA A 77 -8.83 -9.23 2.71
C ALA A 77 -9.33 -10.34 3.65
N ARG A 78 -10.48 -10.90 3.37
CA ARG A 78 -11.07 -11.98 4.18
C ARG A 78 -10.10 -13.15 4.39
N GLY A 79 -9.38 -13.56 3.37
CA GLY A 79 -8.41 -14.66 3.48
C GLY A 79 -7.11 -14.30 4.18
N LEU A 80 -6.91 -13.01 4.49
CA LEU A 80 -5.70 -12.50 5.14
C LEU A 80 -5.92 -12.12 6.61
N MET A 81 -7.15 -12.13 7.09
CA MET A 81 -7.49 -11.54 8.39
C MET A 81 -6.77 -12.22 9.56
N GLU A 82 -6.72 -13.55 9.58
CA GLU A 82 -6.06 -14.28 10.67
C GLU A 82 -4.57 -13.97 10.74
N ALA A 83 -3.86 -14.09 9.61
CA ALA A 83 -2.43 -13.81 9.54
C ALA A 83 -2.12 -12.35 9.87
N ALA A 84 -2.93 -11.43 9.36
CA ALA A 84 -2.76 -10.00 9.63
C ALA A 84 -2.98 -9.67 11.10
N THR A 85 -3.96 -10.28 11.74
CA THR A 85 -4.23 -10.07 13.17
C THR A 85 -3.07 -10.60 14.01
N SER A 86 -2.59 -11.79 13.71
CA SER A 86 -1.44 -12.38 14.39
C SER A 86 -0.20 -11.49 14.27
N LEU A 87 0.05 -10.99 13.07
CA LEU A 87 1.19 -10.11 12.82
C LEU A 87 1.04 -8.77 13.52
N ALA A 88 -0.18 -8.19 13.53
CA ALA A 88 -0.46 -6.93 14.23
C ALA A 88 -0.19 -7.05 15.73
N VAL A 89 -0.57 -8.17 16.34
CA VAL A 89 -0.31 -8.43 17.75
C VAL A 89 1.21 -8.55 18.00
N ALA A 90 1.90 -9.30 17.15
CA ALA A 90 3.34 -9.52 17.31
C ALA A 90 4.16 -8.24 17.09
N LEU A 91 3.75 -7.39 16.15
CA LEU A 91 4.43 -6.13 15.83
C LEU A 91 3.99 -4.97 16.73
N ASP A 92 2.84 -5.10 17.40
CA ASP A 92 2.17 -3.97 18.06
C ASP A 92 1.96 -2.82 17.05
N HIS A 93 1.29 -3.14 15.93
CA HIS A 93 1.10 -2.23 14.82
C HIS A 93 -0.31 -2.40 14.23
N PRO A 94 -0.94 -1.34 13.72
CA PRO A 94 -2.29 -1.43 13.17
C PRO A 94 -2.44 -2.53 12.13
N ALA A 95 -3.54 -3.28 12.20
CA ALA A 95 -3.78 -4.43 11.33
C ALA A 95 -3.93 -4.07 9.85
N TYR A 96 -4.25 -2.83 9.53
CA TYR A 96 -4.38 -2.39 8.13
C TYR A 96 -3.11 -2.64 7.35
N ASP A 97 -1.96 -2.18 7.86
CA ASP A 97 -0.66 -2.42 7.23
C ASP A 97 -0.31 -3.91 7.21
N CYS A 98 -0.75 -4.63 8.24
CA CYS A 98 -0.46 -6.04 8.36
C CYS A 98 -1.20 -6.90 7.32
N LEU A 99 -2.30 -6.40 6.74
CA LEU A 99 -2.94 -7.06 5.60
C LEU A 99 -2.01 -7.06 4.37
N TYR A 100 -1.34 -5.95 4.12
CA TYR A 100 -0.36 -5.85 3.02
C TYR A 100 0.86 -6.73 3.30
N LEU A 101 1.38 -6.69 4.52
CA LEU A 101 2.51 -7.53 4.93
C LEU A 101 2.17 -9.02 4.81
N SER A 102 0.97 -9.41 5.20
CA SER A 102 0.51 -10.81 5.12
C SER A 102 0.38 -11.27 3.67
N LEU A 103 -0.14 -10.41 2.79
CA LEU A 103 -0.21 -10.73 1.36
C LEU A 103 1.18 -10.89 0.77
N SER A 104 2.09 -10.00 1.10
CA SER A 104 3.49 -10.07 0.66
C SER A 104 4.13 -11.39 1.08
N GLU A 105 3.99 -11.75 2.34
CA GLU A 105 4.56 -12.98 2.89
C GLU A 105 3.95 -14.22 2.22
N ARG A 106 2.62 -14.27 2.10
CA ARG A 106 1.91 -15.40 1.50
C ARG A 106 2.23 -15.59 0.03
N SER A 107 2.33 -14.49 -0.73
CA SER A 107 2.57 -14.54 -2.17
C SER A 107 4.04 -14.65 -2.54
N GLY A 108 4.94 -14.38 -1.61
CA GLY A 108 6.37 -14.30 -1.89
C GLY A 108 6.76 -13.06 -2.69
N ARG A 109 5.86 -12.08 -2.84
CA ARG A 109 6.10 -10.84 -3.59
C ARG A 109 6.52 -9.74 -2.62
N PRO A 110 7.61 -9.00 -2.87
CA PRO A 110 8.00 -7.90 -1.99
C PRO A 110 6.92 -6.83 -1.91
N LEU A 111 6.74 -6.25 -0.73
CA LEU A 111 5.90 -5.07 -0.54
C LEU A 111 6.72 -3.82 -0.84
N VAL A 112 6.23 -2.98 -1.74
CA VAL A 112 6.80 -1.64 -1.96
C VAL A 112 5.93 -0.63 -1.23
N THR A 113 6.53 0.18 -0.38
CA THR A 113 5.83 1.19 0.41
C THR A 113 6.62 2.49 0.45
N ALA A 114 5.90 3.59 0.64
CA ALA A 114 6.50 4.89 0.94
C ALA A 114 6.16 5.33 2.37
N ASP A 115 5.53 4.47 3.16
CA ASP A 115 5.12 4.76 4.53
C ASP A 115 6.32 4.67 5.48
N THR A 116 6.80 5.83 5.93
CA THR A 116 7.96 5.90 6.81
C THR A 116 7.72 5.28 8.19
N ARG A 117 6.48 5.31 8.68
CA ARG A 117 6.15 4.70 9.98
C ARG A 117 6.28 3.19 9.90
N LEU A 118 5.76 2.58 8.84
CA LEU A 118 5.86 1.14 8.62
C LEU A 118 7.31 0.71 8.47
N LEU A 119 8.07 1.41 7.63
CA LEU A 119 9.49 1.12 7.41
C LEU A 119 10.29 1.19 8.70
N LYS A 120 10.04 2.24 9.50
CA LYS A 120 10.71 2.40 10.80
C LYS A 120 10.34 1.26 11.76
N LYS A 121 9.07 0.90 11.82
CA LYS A 121 8.59 -0.19 12.68
C LYS A 121 9.27 -1.51 12.34
N LEU A 122 9.35 -1.84 11.06
CA LEU A 122 9.97 -3.08 10.60
C LEU A 122 11.49 -3.07 10.84
N GLY A 123 12.13 -1.91 10.74
CA GLY A 123 13.56 -1.77 11.03
C GLY A 123 13.92 -2.02 12.49
N THR A 124 12.96 -1.90 13.41
CA THR A 124 13.17 -2.14 14.85
C THR A 124 12.58 -3.47 15.34
N THR A 125 11.99 -4.24 14.42
CA THR A 125 11.33 -5.51 14.75
C THR A 125 12.36 -6.64 14.85
N PRO A 126 12.26 -7.50 15.90
CA PRO A 126 13.15 -8.66 16.00
C PRO A 126 13.04 -9.59 14.79
N ALA A 127 14.16 -10.20 14.40
CA ALA A 127 14.19 -11.15 13.30
C ALA A 127 13.24 -12.33 13.56
N GLY A 128 12.58 -12.79 12.51
CA GLY A 128 11.68 -13.94 12.58
C GLY A 128 10.21 -13.61 12.85
N ILE A 129 9.89 -12.37 13.22
CA ILE A 129 8.48 -11.95 13.38
C ILE A 129 7.84 -11.76 12.01
N TYR A 130 8.57 -11.15 11.08
CA TYR A 130 8.12 -10.97 9.70
C TYR A 130 9.20 -11.49 8.75
N SER A 131 8.81 -12.43 7.88
CA SER A 131 9.74 -13.09 6.95
C SER A 131 9.67 -12.54 5.53
N GLY A 132 8.72 -11.65 5.24
CA GLY A 132 8.57 -11.03 3.93
C GLY A 132 9.63 -9.98 3.67
N ARG A 133 9.69 -9.53 2.42
CA ARG A 133 10.59 -8.46 2.00
C ARG A 133 9.82 -7.17 1.80
N VAL A 134 10.32 -6.09 2.37
CA VAL A 134 9.74 -4.75 2.20
C VAL A 134 10.77 -3.82 1.58
N ILE A 135 10.35 -3.10 0.56
CA ILE A 135 11.20 -2.19 -0.20
C ILE A 135 10.67 -0.77 -0.02
N ASP A 136 11.54 0.15 0.38
CA ASP A 136 11.23 1.58 0.37
C ASP A 136 11.17 2.05 -1.08
N LEU A 137 10.05 2.68 -1.48
CA LEU A 137 9.88 3.22 -2.83
C LEU A 137 11.08 4.11 -3.23
N ARG A 138 11.62 4.89 -2.29
CA ARG A 138 12.74 5.79 -2.53
C ARG A 138 14.06 5.07 -2.83
N ALA A 139 14.13 3.79 -2.53
CA ALA A 139 15.32 2.97 -2.80
C ALA A 139 15.25 2.23 -4.15
N MET A 140 14.19 2.47 -4.92
CA MET A 140 14.01 1.81 -6.23
C MET A 140 14.66 2.57 -7.37
#